data_d4c0b156009bef74b7f1289ccef81980
#
_entry.id   d4c0b156009bef74b7f1289ccef81980
#
_cell.length_a   1.000
_cell.length_b   1.000
_cell.length_c   1.000
_cell.angle_alpha   90.00
_cell.angle_beta   90.00
_cell.angle_gamma   90.00
#
_symmetry.space_group_name_H-M   'P 1'
#
loop_
_entity.id
_entity.type
_entity.pdbx_description
1 polymer ?
#
loop_
_entity_poly.entity_id
_entity_poly.type
_entity_poly.pdbx_seq_one_letter_code
_entity_poly.pdbx_strand_id
1 'polypeptide(L)'
;HLFTLAIVSVILGSCAKQSSPTGGPRDEKPPVLLESDPKDQTLNLKPEQLKLTFDEFVALENASKGVVVTPRIDKDKVEFTALKNTVTVKLNQELEDSTTYVFDFQKAVVDLSEKNPAENLRIVFSTGSSIDSLS
;
A
#
# COMPACT_ATOMS: atom_id res chain seq x y z
N HIS A 1 46.44 39.42 8.57
CA HIS A 1 45.39 39.08 9.05
C HIS A 1 44.24 39.32 8.30
N LEU A 2 44.18 40.01 7.39
CA LEU A 2 43.09 40.24 6.64
C LEU A 2 42.69 39.09 5.87
N PHE A 3 43.63 38.31 5.43
CA PHE A 3 43.26 37.24 4.66
C PHE A 3 42.68 36.18 5.41
N THR A 4 42.78 36.15 6.61
CA THR A 4 42.18 35.18 7.44
C THR A 4 40.70 35.26 7.38
N LEU A 5 40.19 36.41 7.28
CA LEU A 5 38.79 36.60 7.22
C LEU A 5 38.21 36.08 5.95
N ALA A 6 38.93 36.22 4.90
CA ALA A 6 38.45 35.77 3.65
C ALA A 6 38.27 34.28 3.65
N ILE A 7 39.15 33.61 4.30
CA ILE A 7 39.06 32.16 4.35
C ILE A 7 37.83 31.72 5.07
N VAL A 8 37.48 32.40 6.08
CA VAL A 8 36.32 32.05 6.85
C VAL A 8 35.08 32.19 5.99
N SER A 9 35.03 33.17 5.18
CA SER A 9 33.88 33.35 4.34
C SER A 9 33.69 32.20 3.39
N VAL A 10 34.74 31.72 2.90
CA VAL A 10 34.64 30.63 1.95
C VAL A 10 34.05 29.39 2.59
N ILE A 11 34.45 29.13 3.78
CA ILE A 11 33.94 27.97 4.45
C ILE A 11 32.46 28.06 4.65
N LEU A 12 31.98 29.19 5.02
CA LEU A 12 30.59 29.31 5.23
C LEU A 12 29.80 29.12 3.96
N GLY A 13 30.31 29.62 2.90
CA GLY A 13 29.60 29.47 1.68
C GLY A 13 29.47 28.06 1.27
N SER A 14 30.45 27.28 1.52
CA SER A 14 30.35 25.92 1.05
C SER A 14 29.33 25.11 1.81
N CYS A 15 29.18 25.41 3.06
CA CYS A 15 28.26 24.62 3.78
C CYS A 15 26.91 24.77 3.31
N ALA A 16 26.64 25.89 2.97
CA ALA A 16 25.30 26.10 2.68
C ALA A 16 24.72 25.19 1.76
N LYS A 17 25.33 24.81 1.03
CA LYS A 17 24.72 24.21 0.14
C LYS A 17 24.26 23.03 0.19
N GLN A 18 24.40 22.37 0.52
CA GLN A 18 24.09 21.26 0.48
C GLN A 18 22.88 21.03 0.71
N SER A 19 22.51 21.19 1.05
CA SER A 19 21.40 20.95 1.47
C SER A 19 20.50 20.86 0.57
N SER A 20 20.56 20.82 -0.01
CA SER A 20 19.78 20.79 -0.75
C SER A 20 19.00 20.18 -0.80
N PRO A 21 18.72 20.06 -0.48
CA PRO A 21 17.93 19.50 -0.27
C PRO A 21 17.12 19.17 -1.06
N THR A 22 16.88 19.21 -1.24
CA THR A 22 16.12 19.02 -1.98
C THR A 22 16.34 18.32 -2.79
N GLY A 23 16.96 17.99 -2.80
CA GLY A 23 17.28 17.20 -3.42
C GLY A 23 16.66 16.65 -4.52
N GLY A 24 16.75 15.98 -5.19
CA GLY A 24 16.24 15.34 -6.27
C GLY A 24 14.78 15.45 -6.47
N PRO A 25 14.27 14.93 -7.54
CA PRO A 25 12.86 14.99 -7.80
C PRO A 25 12.10 14.13 -6.81
N ARG A 26 10.90 14.56 -6.56
CA ARG A 26 10.02 13.83 -5.68
C ARG A 26 9.60 12.53 -6.34
N ASP A 27 9.49 11.48 -5.54
CA ASP A 27 9.02 10.20 -6.04
C ASP A 27 7.52 10.29 -6.23
N GLU A 28 7.07 10.13 -7.46
CA GLU A 28 5.65 10.18 -7.76
C GLU A 28 5.12 8.83 -8.20
N LYS A 29 5.90 7.79 -8.05
CA LYS A 29 5.46 6.48 -8.45
C LYS A 29 4.70 5.80 -7.33
N PRO A 30 3.52 5.25 -7.61
CA PRO A 30 2.79 4.53 -6.58
C PRO A 30 3.45 3.19 -6.30
N PRO A 31 3.17 2.60 -5.16
CA PRO A 31 3.68 1.26 -4.88
C PRO A 31 3.06 0.25 -5.83
N VAL A 32 3.85 -0.75 -6.19
CA VAL A 32 3.41 -1.79 -7.12
C VAL A 32 3.29 -3.10 -6.38
N LEU A 33 2.19 -3.80 -6.58
CA LEU A 33 1.98 -5.10 -5.97
C LEU A 33 2.87 -6.13 -6.65
N LEU A 34 3.70 -6.79 -5.88
CA LEU A 34 4.57 -7.83 -6.39
C LEU A 34 3.96 -9.21 -6.23
N GLU A 35 3.24 -9.40 -5.15
CA GLU A 35 2.71 -10.72 -4.84
C GLU A 35 1.50 -10.62 -3.93
N SER A 36 0.55 -11.51 -4.06
CA SER A 36 -0.58 -11.57 -3.13
C SER A 36 -0.84 -13.03 -2.76
N ASP A 37 -1.37 -13.23 -1.55
CA ASP A 37 -1.76 -14.54 -1.06
C ASP A 37 -3.10 -14.38 -0.34
N PRO A 38 -4.19 -14.90 -0.88
CA PRO A 38 -4.29 -15.69 -2.11
C PRO A 38 -4.02 -14.87 -3.35
N LYS A 39 -3.63 -15.55 -4.41
CA LYS A 39 -3.40 -14.86 -5.65
C LYS A 39 -4.72 -14.39 -6.22
N ASP A 40 -4.65 -13.33 -7.00
CA ASP A 40 -5.84 -12.80 -7.65
C ASP A 40 -6.49 -13.90 -8.49
N GLN A 41 -7.81 -13.99 -8.39
CA GLN A 41 -8.62 -14.95 -9.13
C GLN A 41 -8.43 -16.42 -8.71
N THR A 42 -8.08 -16.64 -7.45
CA THR A 42 -8.00 -18.00 -6.90
C THR A 42 -9.40 -18.55 -6.67
N LEU A 43 -9.59 -19.82 -6.94
CA LEU A 43 -10.86 -20.49 -6.76
C LEU A 43 -10.81 -21.50 -5.63
N ASN A 44 -11.97 -21.86 -5.13
CA ASN A 44 -12.12 -22.91 -4.13
C ASN A 44 -11.30 -22.67 -2.87
N LEU A 45 -11.30 -21.44 -2.40
CA LEU A 45 -10.50 -21.07 -1.24
C LEU A 45 -11.27 -20.16 -0.29
N LYS A 46 -11.19 -20.46 1.00
CA LYS A 46 -11.72 -19.58 2.05
C LYS A 46 -10.55 -19.11 2.88
N PRO A 47 -9.88 -18.05 2.48
CA PRO A 47 -8.69 -17.59 3.21
C PRO A 47 -9.07 -16.96 4.53
N GLU A 48 -8.18 -17.06 5.51
CA GLU A 48 -8.39 -16.39 6.78
C GLU A 48 -7.78 -15.00 6.73
N GLN A 49 -6.94 -14.74 5.76
CA GLN A 49 -6.35 -13.43 5.59
C GLN A 49 -5.86 -13.26 4.16
N LEU A 50 -5.72 -12.01 3.77
CA LEU A 50 -5.10 -11.67 2.51
C LEU A 50 -3.79 -10.99 2.84
N LYS A 51 -2.73 -11.30 2.11
CA LYS A 51 -1.43 -10.72 2.32
C LYS A 51 -0.92 -10.18 1.00
N LEU A 52 -0.59 -8.89 0.97
CA LEU A 52 -0.14 -8.24 -0.25
C LEU A 52 1.24 -7.67 -0.02
N THR A 53 2.16 -8.00 -0.91
CA THR A 53 3.55 -7.55 -0.81
C THR A 53 3.86 -6.59 -1.95
N PHE A 54 4.48 -5.47 -1.60
CA PHE A 54 4.73 -4.40 -2.56
C PHE A 54 6.21 -4.19 -2.81
N ASP A 55 6.55 -3.38 -3.80
CA ASP A 55 7.93 -3.11 -4.15
C ASP A 55 8.57 -2.04 -3.27
N GLU A 56 7.81 -1.45 -2.36
CA GLU A 56 8.34 -0.46 -1.43
C GLU A 56 7.51 -0.47 -0.16
N PHE A 57 7.98 0.25 0.86
CA PHE A 57 7.25 0.30 2.13
C PHE A 57 5.95 1.05 1.93
N VAL A 58 4.90 0.56 2.55
CA VAL A 58 3.54 1.08 2.37
C VAL A 58 2.89 1.41 3.71
N ALA A 59 1.83 2.18 3.62
CA ALA A 59 1.02 2.54 4.77
C ALA A 59 -0.45 2.47 4.35
N LEU A 60 -1.33 2.49 5.32
CA LEU A 60 -2.75 2.48 5.05
C LEU A 60 -3.36 3.81 5.45
N GLU A 61 -4.26 4.32 4.60
CA GLU A 61 -4.98 5.55 4.90
C GLU A 61 -6.47 5.29 4.83
N ASN A 62 -7.15 5.44 5.96
CA ASN A 62 -8.59 5.26 6.05
C ASN A 62 -9.05 3.92 5.47
N ALA A 63 -8.33 2.86 5.76
CA ALA A 63 -8.63 1.56 5.16
C ALA A 63 -10.04 1.09 5.47
N SER A 64 -10.51 1.32 6.67
CA SER A 64 -11.85 0.84 7.03
C SER A 64 -12.95 1.50 6.20
N LYS A 65 -12.68 2.69 5.66
CA LYS A 65 -13.65 3.36 4.82
C LYS A 65 -13.27 3.26 3.35
N GLY A 66 -12.00 3.17 3.05
CA GLY A 66 -11.52 3.21 1.69
C GLY A 66 -11.51 1.88 0.97
N VAL A 67 -11.48 0.77 1.70
CA VAL A 67 -11.47 -0.55 1.07
C VAL A 67 -12.91 -1.03 0.96
N VAL A 68 -13.33 -1.34 -0.26
CA VAL A 68 -14.69 -1.81 -0.50
C VAL A 68 -14.65 -3.31 -0.69
N VAL A 69 -15.40 -4.03 0.12
CA VAL A 69 -15.47 -5.49 0.06
C VAL A 69 -16.85 -5.90 -0.39
N THR A 70 -16.91 -6.75 -1.41
CA THR A 70 -18.17 -7.24 -1.95
C THR A 70 -18.12 -8.78 -2.02
N PRO A 71 -19.07 -9.53 -1.47
CA PRO A 71 -20.18 -9.05 -0.64
C PRO A 71 -19.66 -8.44 0.65
N ARG A 72 -20.49 -7.62 1.25
CA ARG A 72 -20.05 -6.84 2.40
C ARG A 72 -19.68 -7.70 3.59
N ILE A 73 -18.59 -7.35 4.24
CA ILE A 73 -18.18 -7.94 5.50
C ILE A 73 -18.18 -6.79 6.52
N ASP A 74 -18.68 -7.04 7.71
CA ASP A 74 -18.74 -6.01 8.74
C ASP A 74 -17.34 -5.49 9.05
N LYS A 75 -17.25 -4.19 9.27
CA LYS A 75 -15.95 -3.57 9.50
C LYS A 75 -15.26 -4.11 10.74
N ASP A 76 -15.99 -4.52 11.74
CA ASP A 76 -15.38 -5.05 12.94
C ASP A 76 -14.91 -6.49 12.76
N LYS A 77 -15.17 -7.10 11.59
CA LYS A 77 -14.69 -8.44 11.30
C LYS A 77 -13.51 -8.43 10.34
N VAL A 78 -13.01 -7.26 9.98
CA VAL A 78 -11.88 -7.15 9.05
C VAL A 78 -10.85 -6.25 9.69
N GLU A 79 -9.60 -6.72 9.76
CA GLU A 79 -8.51 -5.94 10.32
C GLU A 79 -7.46 -5.67 9.25
N PHE A 80 -7.07 -4.43 9.10
CA PHE A 80 -6.07 -4.03 8.13
C PHE A 80 -4.79 -3.65 8.85
N THR A 81 -3.66 -4.19 8.40
CA THR A 81 -2.36 -3.88 9.00
C THR A 81 -1.34 -3.67 7.89
N ALA A 82 -0.51 -2.66 8.03
CA ALA A 82 0.60 -2.46 7.10
C ALA A 82 1.89 -2.49 7.90
N LEU A 83 2.85 -3.29 7.45
CA LEU A 83 4.14 -3.39 8.09
C LEU A 83 5.19 -3.53 7.01
N LYS A 84 6.09 -2.55 6.93
CA LYS A 84 7.12 -2.50 5.91
C LYS A 84 6.46 -2.51 4.53
N ASN A 85 6.74 -3.50 3.71
CA ASN A 85 6.17 -3.56 2.37
C ASN A 85 4.98 -4.51 2.25
N THR A 86 4.38 -4.89 3.37
CA THR A 86 3.30 -5.87 3.36
C THR A 86 2.04 -5.31 4.00
N VAL A 87 0.91 -5.54 3.32
CA VAL A 87 -0.40 -5.23 3.86
C VAL A 87 -1.10 -6.56 4.15
N THR A 88 -1.65 -6.69 5.34
CA THR A 88 -2.38 -7.88 5.73
C THR A 88 -3.82 -7.51 6.04
N VAL A 89 -4.76 -8.25 5.48
CA VAL A 89 -6.18 -8.08 5.75
C VAL A 89 -6.64 -9.35 6.44
N LYS A 90 -6.96 -9.25 7.72
CA LYS A 90 -7.37 -10.42 8.47
C LYS A 90 -8.88 -10.49 8.51
N LEU A 91 -9.42 -11.65 8.20
CA LEU A 91 -10.86 -11.87 8.13
C LEU A 91 -11.29 -12.66 9.36
N ASN A 92 -12.08 -12.03 10.22
CA ASN A 92 -12.53 -12.63 11.46
C ASN A 92 -13.97 -13.13 11.35
N GLN A 93 -14.31 -13.59 10.17
CA GLN A 93 -15.66 -14.08 9.92
C GLN A 93 -15.56 -15.20 8.89
N GLU A 94 -16.42 -16.18 9.02
CA GLU A 94 -16.45 -17.26 8.06
C GLU A 94 -17.05 -16.77 6.75
N LEU A 95 -16.41 -17.11 5.64
CA LEU A 95 -16.89 -16.68 4.33
C LEU A 95 -17.98 -17.62 3.84
N GLU A 96 -18.83 -17.09 2.98
CA GLU A 96 -19.93 -17.88 2.45
C GLU A 96 -19.46 -18.79 1.34
N ASP A 97 -20.14 -19.91 1.18
CA ASP A 97 -19.81 -20.89 0.15
C ASP A 97 -20.17 -20.36 -1.24
N SER A 98 -19.47 -20.84 -2.23
CA SER A 98 -19.77 -20.57 -3.64
C SER A 98 -19.98 -19.07 -3.91
N THR A 99 -19.11 -18.26 -3.35
CA THR A 99 -19.26 -16.79 -3.40
C THR A 99 -17.98 -16.18 -3.92
N THR A 100 -18.12 -15.19 -4.79
CA THR A 100 -17.01 -14.41 -5.29
C THR A 100 -16.82 -13.20 -4.40
N TYR A 101 -15.63 -13.03 -3.85
CA TYR A 101 -15.29 -11.88 -3.00
C TYR A 101 -14.36 -10.95 -3.74
N VAL A 102 -14.65 -9.67 -3.64
CA VAL A 102 -13.83 -8.64 -4.27
C VAL A 102 -13.36 -7.69 -3.18
N PHE A 103 -12.05 -7.49 -3.10
CA PHE A 103 -11.47 -6.51 -2.19
C PHE A 103 -10.87 -5.42 -3.05
N ASP A 104 -11.56 -4.29 -3.12
CA ASP A 104 -11.12 -3.15 -3.90
C ASP A 104 -10.52 -2.14 -2.93
N PHE A 105 -9.21 -1.97 -3.00
CA PHE A 105 -8.50 -1.14 -2.04
C PHE A 105 -8.57 0.34 -2.37
N GLN A 106 -9.03 0.68 -3.58
CA GLN A 106 -9.14 2.08 -4.01
C GLN A 106 -7.82 2.81 -3.77
N LYS A 107 -7.83 3.81 -2.92
CA LYS A 107 -6.60 4.57 -2.64
C LYS A 107 -6.12 4.38 -1.21
N ALA A 108 -6.53 3.31 -0.57
CA ALA A 108 -6.19 3.09 0.84
C ALA A 108 -4.74 2.71 1.08
N VAL A 109 -4.09 2.07 0.10
CA VAL A 109 -2.69 1.69 0.25
C VAL A 109 -1.83 2.74 -0.42
N VAL A 110 -0.92 3.35 0.34
CA VAL A 110 -0.08 4.42 -0.17
C VAL A 110 1.38 4.11 0.16
N ASP A 111 2.31 4.70 -0.58
CA ASP A 111 3.71 4.51 -0.22
C ASP A 111 3.99 5.30 1.07
N LEU A 112 4.97 4.82 1.81
CA LEU A 112 5.22 5.38 3.13
C LEU A 112 5.79 6.79 3.07
N SER A 113 6.61 7.08 2.09
CA SER A 113 7.31 8.34 2.04
C SER A 113 6.51 9.48 1.41
N GLU A 114 5.89 9.23 0.29
CA GLU A 114 5.22 10.30 -0.45
C GLU A 114 3.70 10.21 -0.42
N LYS A 115 3.16 9.13 0.08
CA LYS A 115 1.73 8.92 0.17
C LYS A 115 1.06 8.81 -1.20
N ASN A 116 1.78 8.31 -2.18
CA ASN A 116 1.17 8.06 -3.48
C ASN A 116 0.33 6.78 -3.40
N PRO A 117 -0.94 6.80 -3.78
CA PRO A 117 -1.77 5.61 -3.64
C PRO A 117 -1.48 4.58 -4.73
N ALA A 118 -1.53 3.31 -4.35
CA ALA A 118 -1.43 2.22 -5.31
C ALA A 118 -2.64 2.30 -6.23
N GLU A 119 -2.43 2.08 -7.51
CA GLU A 119 -3.50 2.23 -8.49
C GLU A 119 -4.12 0.89 -8.85
N ASN A 120 -5.41 0.88 -9.02
CA ASN A 120 -6.14 -0.31 -9.46
C ASN A 120 -5.86 -1.53 -8.60
N LEU A 121 -5.69 -1.34 -7.31
CA LEU A 121 -5.38 -2.44 -6.41
C LEU A 121 -6.67 -3.14 -6.02
N ARG A 122 -6.81 -4.37 -6.50
CA ARG A 122 -8.04 -5.11 -6.33
C ARG A 122 -7.73 -6.59 -6.36
N ILE A 123 -8.25 -7.33 -5.41
CA ILE A 123 -8.04 -8.77 -5.33
C ILE A 123 -9.40 -9.46 -5.37
N VAL A 124 -9.52 -10.45 -6.24
CA VAL A 124 -10.75 -11.20 -6.41
C VAL A 124 -10.45 -12.68 -6.17
N PHE A 125 -11.28 -13.33 -5.40
CA PHE A 125 -11.18 -14.78 -5.25
C PHE A 125 -12.58 -15.35 -5.06
N SER A 126 -12.72 -16.65 -5.21
CA SER A 126 -14.01 -17.31 -5.04
C SER A 126 -13.87 -18.46 -4.09
N THR A 127 -14.86 -18.63 -3.22
CA THR A 127 -14.94 -19.80 -2.37
C THR A 127 -15.52 -20.98 -3.14
N GLY A 128 -16.03 -20.74 -4.34
CA GLY A 128 -16.58 -21.78 -5.20
C GLY A 128 -15.68 -22.06 -6.39
N SER A 129 -16.21 -22.72 -7.40
CA SER A 129 -15.44 -23.18 -8.55
C SER A 129 -15.38 -22.19 -9.70
N SER A 130 -15.98 -21.03 -9.56
CA SER A 130 -15.95 -20.03 -10.61
C SER A 130 -16.04 -18.63 -10.02
N ILE A 131 -15.62 -17.65 -10.79
CA ILE A 131 -15.72 -16.26 -10.40
C ILE A 131 -16.82 -15.63 -11.23
N ASP A 132 -17.80 -15.02 -10.56
CA ASP A 132 -18.89 -14.37 -11.24
C ASP A 132 -18.42 -13.10 -11.90
N SER A 133 -19.11 -12.73 -12.98
CA SER A 133 -18.79 -11.50 -13.66
C SER A 133 -19.08 -10.31 -12.77
N LEU A 134 -18.14 -9.39 -12.73
CA LEU A 134 -18.29 -8.23 -11.88
C LEU A 134 -18.33 -6.97 -12.72
N SER A 135 -19.10 -6.91 -13.66
CA SER A 135 -19.14 -5.78 -14.55
C SER A 135 -19.55 -4.50 -13.85
#